data_6e5f059e1130d694590b739150cc17b3
#
_entry.id   6e5f059e1130d694590b739150cc17b3
#
_cell.length_a   1.000
_cell.length_b   1.000
_cell.length_c   1.000
_cell.angle_alpha   90.00
_cell.angle_beta   90.00
_cell.angle_gamma   90.00
#
_symmetry.space_group_name_H-M   'P 1'
#
loop_
_entity.id
_entity.type
_entity.pdbx_description
1 polymer ?
#
loop_
_entity_poly.entity_id
_entity_poly.type
_entity_poly.pdbx_seq_one_letter_code
_entity_poly.pdbx_strand_id
1 'polypeptide(L)'
;MQKDNMTVGQWCGQWLTANRHKWNGNTEGGYRNLIYSHILPSIGSVALSDLTKQTITGFYNDLRSQGLGARSVWCVHLLLRRCMDKAAQDQLIPYNPVRLCQEPNAEEYKTAPLRLGQLQRYLNEAEQLGVLPLIYTGLSSGLRQCELITLSWADFHVRYRYILKGQRLLSLNAKAEHLLKQMPETDSPYVFLNPKTGAPYKLYEFYYLHKKILKQARLPWVAFRDLQRQCMEVGI
;
A
#
# COMPACT_ATOMS: atom_id res chain seq x y z
N MET A 1 -37.82 -13.97 11.85
CA MET A 1 -36.56 -14.67 11.75
C MET A 1 -35.50 -13.86 12.47
N GLN A 2 -35.03 -14.39 13.54
CA GLN A 2 -33.97 -14.02 14.50
C GLN A 2 -33.04 -12.85 14.10
N LYS A 3 -33.47 -11.59 14.35
CA LYS A 3 -32.61 -10.41 14.37
C LYS A 3 -31.72 -10.35 15.64
N ASP A 4 -32.09 -11.08 16.67
CA ASP A 4 -31.57 -10.90 18.05
C ASP A 4 -30.27 -11.64 18.34
N ASN A 5 -29.71 -12.41 17.40
CA ASN A 5 -28.52 -13.23 17.68
C ASN A 5 -27.40 -13.12 16.60
N MET A 6 -27.42 -12.06 15.78
CA MET A 6 -26.36 -11.86 14.76
C MET A 6 -25.09 -11.35 15.43
N THR A 7 -23.96 -12.02 15.18
CA THR A 7 -22.67 -11.60 15.71
C THR A 7 -21.98 -10.59 14.81
N VAL A 8 -21.01 -9.85 15.37
CA VAL A 8 -20.15 -8.90 14.63
C VAL A 8 -19.45 -9.60 13.46
N GLY A 9 -18.93 -10.82 13.67
CA GLY A 9 -18.24 -11.57 12.62
C GLY A 9 -19.16 -11.99 11.48
N GLN A 10 -20.36 -12.50 11.81
CA GLN A 10 -21.37 -12.87 10.82
C GLN A 10 -21.78 -11.66 9.97
N TRP A 11 -22.03 -10.53 10.64
CA TRP A 11 -22.41 -9.30 9.95
C TRP A 11 -21.29 -8.76 9.04
N CYS A 12 -20.05 -8.68 9.54
CA CYS A 12 -18.93 -8.23 8.74
C CYS A 12 -18.69 -9.11 7.50
N GLY A 13 -18.87 -10.43 7.62
CA GLY A 13 -18.81 -11.37 6.50
C GLY A 13 -19.91 -11.13 5.47
N GLN A 14 -21.17 -10.95 5.92
CA GLN A 14 -22.29 -10.60 5.04
C GLN A 14 -22.08 -9.26 4.35
N TRP A 15 -21.64 -8.24 5.10
CA TRP A 15 -21.33 -6.91 4.58
C TRP A 15 -20.24 -6.96 3.50
N LEU A 16 -19.18 -7.73 3.74
CA LEU A 16 -18.10 -7.91 2.75
C LEU A 16 -18.63 -8.53 1.47
N THR A 17 -19.41 -9.61 1.58
CA THR A 17 -19.98 -10.32 0.43
C THR A 17 -20.93 -9.44 -0.37
N ALA A 18 -21.80 -8.71 0.31
CA ALA A 18 -22.79 -7.83 -0.33
C ALA A 18 -22.16 -6.65 -1.09
N ASN A 19 -20.97 -6.20 -0.66
CA ASN A 19 -20.33 -5.03 -1.23
C ASN A 19 -19.14 -5.36 -2.16
N ARG A 20 -18.75 -6.63 -2.33
CA ARG A 20 -17.56 -7.03 -3.09
C ARG A 20 -17.52 -6.48 -4.52
N HIS A 21 -18.69 -6.35 -5.16
CA HIS A 21 -18.83 -5.82 -6.52
C HIS A 21 -18.47 -4.33 -6.65
N LYS A 22 -18.39 -3.59 -5.54
CA LYS A 22 -18.06 -2.16 -5.51
C LYS A 22 -16.54 -1.91 -5.49
N TRP A 23 -15.72 -2.96 -5.31
CA TRP A 23 -14.29 -2.81 -5.12
C TRP A 23 -13.49 -3.61 -6.14
N ASN A 24 -12.26 -3.14 -6.38
CA ASN A 24 -11.28 -3.96 -7.07
C ASN A 24 -10.75 -5.06 -6.13
N GLY A 25 -10.12 -6.09 -6.69
CA GLY A 25 -9.65 -7.26 -5.93
C GLY A 25 -8.66 -6.91 -4.80
N ASN A 26 -7.84 -5.87 -4.96
CA ASN A 26 -6.90 -5.43 -3.92
C ASN A 26 -7.63 -4.84 -2.72
N THR A 27 -8.66 -4.02 -2.94
CA THR A 27 -9.48 -3.44 -1.87
C THR A 27 -10.29 -4.51 -1.15
N GLU A 28 -10.92 -5.42 -1.89
CA GLU A 28 -11.63 -6.57 -1.32
C GLU A 28 -10.67 -7.42 -0.46
N GLY A 29 -9.50 -7.77 -1.00
CA GLY A 29 -8.47 -8.52 -0.28
C GLY A 29 -8.01 -7.83 1.00
N GLY A 30 -7.83 -6.51 0.98
CA GLY A 30 -7.51 -5.71 2.15
C GLY A 30 -8.60 -5.78 3.22
N TYR A 31 -9.86 -5.58 2.86
CA TYR A 31 -10.99 -5.68 3.80
C TYR A 31 -11.17 -7.10 4.34
N ARG A 32 -11.03 -8.10 3.49
CA ARG A 32 -11.04 -9.51 3.88
C ARG A 32 -9.97 -9.77 4.95
N ASN A 33 -8.75 -9.33 4.72
CA ASN A 33 -7.66 -9.50 5.68
C ASN A 33 -7.98 -8.82 7.03
N LEU A 34 -8.47 -7.57 7.03
CA LEU A 34 -8.82 -6.87 8.27
C LEU A 34 -9.94 -7.59 9.04
N ILE A 35 -10.94 -8.13 8.36
CA ILE A 35 -12.03 -8.87 9.00
C ILE A 35 -11.53 -10.20 9.58
N TYR A 36 -10.89 -11.04 8.75
CA TYR A 36 -10.57 -12.41 9.15
C TYR A 36 -9.34 -12.51 10.05
N SER A 37 -8.37 -11.60 9.92
CA SER A 37 -7.14 -11.64 10.74
C SER A 37 -7.25 -10.84 12.03
N HIS A 38 -8.17 -9.86 12.13
CA HIS A 38 -8.22 -8.96 13.28
C HIS A 38 -9.61 -8.91 13.96
N ILE A 39 -10.69 -8.65 13.20
CA ILE A 39 -12.03 -8.47 13.80
C ILE A 39 -12.59 -9.79 14.27
N LEU A 40 -12.59 -10.79 13.40
CA LEU A 40 -13.21 -12.09 13.68
C LEU A 40 -12.59 -12.81 14.88
N PRO A 41 -11.25 -12.91 15.04
CA PRO A 41 -10.64 -13.61 16.17
C PRO A 41 -10.86 -12.91 17.51
N SER A 42 -11.07 -11.59 17.53
CA SER A 42 -11.13 -10.80 18.77
C SER A 42 -12.56 -10.52 19.23
N ILE A 43 -13.38 -9.96 18.34
CA ILE A 43 -14.76 -9.53 18.68
C ILE A 43 -15.81 -10.17 17.78
N GLY A 44 -15.42 -11.12 16.94
CA GLY A 44 -16.34 -11.73 15.97
C GLY A 44 -17.48 -12.53 16.59
N SER A 45 -17.33 -13.07 17.80
CA SER A 45 -18.35 -13.81 18.55
C SER A 45 -19.31 -12.91 19.34
N VAL A 46 -19.00 -11.62 19.49
CA VAL A 46 -19.85 -10.66 20.21
C VAL A 46 -21.13 -10.43 19.42
N ALA A 47 -22.29 -10.48 20.08
CA ALA A 47 -23.55 -10.10 19.44
C ALA A 47 -23.56 -8.63 19.05
N LEU A 48 -24.18 -8.28 17.92
CA LEU A 48 -24.26 -6.88 17.46
C LEU A 48 -24.89 -5.96 18.50
N SER A 49 -25.92 -6.45 19.22
CA SER A 49 -26.60 -5.74 20.31
C SER A 49 -25.69 -5.43 21.50
N ASP A 50 -24.68 -6.28 21.73
CA ASP A 50 -23.80 -6.22 22.90
C ASP A 50 -22.48 -5.52 22.60
N LEU A 51 -22.28 -5.04 21.37
CA LEU A 51 -21.09 -4.32 20.97
C LEU A 51 -21.09 -2.92 21.56
N THR A 52 -20.28 -2.70 22.58
CA THR A 52 -20.16 -1.42 23.29
C THR A 52 -18.89 -0.65 22.93
N LYS A 53 -18.86 0.64 23.29
CA LYS A 53 -17.64 1.47 23.21
C LYS A 53 -16.47 0.83 23.96
N GLN A 54 -16.73 0.25 25.15
CA GLN A 54 -15.72 -0.38 26.00
C GLN A 54 -15.10 -1.59 25.29
N THR A 55 -15.93 -2.47 24.73
CA THR A 55 -15.49 -3.64 23.95
C THR A 55 -14.61 -3.24 22.79
N ILE A 56 -15.01 -2.20 22.03
CA ILE A 56 -14.26 -1.70 20.86
C ILE A 56 -12.92 -1.08 21.29
N THR A 57 -12.91 -0.30 22.38
CA THR A 57 -11.67 0.33 22.87
C THR A 57 -10.69 -0.73 23.38
N GLY A 58 -11.17 -1.73 24.11
CA GLY A 58 -10.39 -2.91 24.54
C GLY A 58 -9.77 -3.61 23.33
N PHE A 59 -10.58 -3.91 22.33
CA PHE A 59 -10.13 -4.52 21.08
C PHE A 59 -8.98 -3.74 20.41
N TYR A 60 -9.05 -2.41 20.33
CA TYR A 60 -7.95 -1.62 19.75
C TYR A 60 -6.67 -1.69 20.59
N ASN A 61 -6.79 -1.71 21.90
CA ASN A 61 -5.66 -1.87 22.80
C ASN A 61 -5.00 -3.25 22.65
N ASP A 62 -5.80 -4.31 22.51
CA ASP A 62 -5.32 -5.67 22.28
C ASP A 62 -4.57 -5.78 20.95
N LEU A 63 -5.08 -5.18 19.87
CA LEU A 63 -4.38 -5.14 18.60
C LEU A 63 -3.01 -4.44 18.70
N ARG A 64 -2.94 -3.35 19.47
CA ARG A 64 -1.67 -2.64 19.71
C ARG A 64 -0.69 -3.48 20.54
N SER A 65 -1.17 -4.15 21.57
CA SER A 65 -0.35 -5.03 22.42
C SER A 65 0.23 -6.22 21.64
N GLN A 66 -0.50 -6.70 20.63
CA GLN A 66 -0.05 -7.72 19.68
C GLN A 66 0.94 -7.19 18.63
N GLY A 67 1.32 -5.90 18.69
CA GLY A 67 2.29 -5.27 17.81
C GLY A 67 1.70 -4.72 16.50
N LEU A 68 0.38 -4.61 16.38
CA LEU A 68 -0.23 -4.00 15.19
C LEU A 68 0.05 -2.49 15.18
N GLY A 69 0.63 -2.00 14.09
CA GLY A 69 0.97 -0.59 13.94
C GLY A 69 -0.26 0.34 13.96
N ALA A 70 -0.09 1.56 14.45
CA ALA A 70 -1.17 2.56 14.62
C ALA A 70 -2.02 2.75 13.35
N ARG A 71 -1.38 2.81 12.17
CA ARG A 71 -2.07 2.93 10.88
C ARG A 71 -2.97 1.72 10.59
N SER A 72 -2.53 0.51 10.94
CA SER A 72 -3.33 -0.71 10.73
C SER A 72 -4.54 -0.73 11.65
N VAL A 73 -4.37 -0.35 12.93
CA VAL A 73 -5.50 -0.21 13.88
C VAL A 73 -6.50 0.83 13.37
N TRP A 74 -6.03 1.94 12.83
CA TRP A 74 -6.89 2.94 12.20
C TRP A 74 -7.67 2.38 10.98
N CYS A 75 -7.03 1.56 10.13
CA CYS A 75 -7.73 0.89 9.04
C CYS A 75 -8.83 -0.07 9.54
N VAL A 76 -8.56 -0.80 10.62
CA VAL A 76 -9.56 -1.66 11.28
C VAL A 76 -10.74 -0.82 11.80
N HIS A 77 -10.44 0.30 12.48
CA HIS A 77 -11.47 1.23 12.96
C HIS A 77 -12.36 1.75 11.82
N LEU A 78 -11.76 2.22 10.72
CA LEU A 78 -12.54 2.73 9.58
C LEU A 78 -13.43 1.66 8.96
N LEU A 79 -12.92 0.42 8.83
CA LEU A 79 -13.70 -0.68 8.29
C LEU A 79 -14.84 -1.05 9.22
N LEU A 80 -14.56 -1.23 10.52
CA LEU A 80 -15.58 -1.56 11.52
C LEU A 80 -16.65 -0.48 11.59
N ARG A 81 -16.27 0.82 11.53
CA ARG A 81 -17.22 1.94 11.48
C ARG A 81 -18.17 1.83 10.29
N ARG A 82 -17.64 1.51 9.09
CA ARG A 82 -18.48 1.32 7.89
C ARG A 82 -19.43 0.14 8.02
N CYS A 83 -18.97 -0.97 8.58
CA CYS A 83 -19.81 -2.15 8.81
C CYS A 83 -20.94 -1.83 9.79
N MET A 84 -20.64 -1.15 10.90
CA MET A 84 -21.62 -0.79 11.92
C MET A 84 -22.56 0.35 11.47
N ASP A 85 -22.10 1.29 10.64
CA ASP A 85 -22.98 2.29 10.01
C ASP A 85 -24.06 1.60 9.15
N LYS A 86 -23.67 0.57 8.41
CA LYS A 86 -24.62 -0.19 7.60
C LYS A 86 -25.58 -1.02 8.48
N ALA A 87 -25.10 -1.60 9.58
CA ALA A 87 -25.94 -2.32 10.53
C ALA A 87 -27.00 -1.41 11.16
N ALA A 88 -26.63 -0.16 11.49
CA ALA A 88 -27.57 0.83 12.00
C ALA A 88 -28.59 1.28 10.93
N GLN A 89 -28.15 1.48 9.68
CA GLN A 89 -29.06 1.76 8.56
C GLN A 89 -30.06 0.63 8.29
N ASP A 90 -29.64 -0.61 8.44
CA ASP A 90 -30.48 -1.79 8.26
C ASP A 90 -31.30 -2.14 9.54
N GLN A 91 -31.27 -1.24 10.53
CA GLN A 91 -32.01 -1.38 11.81
C GLN A 91 -31.70 -2.68 12.58
N LEU A 92 -30.46 -3.18 12.46
CA LEU A 92 -29.95 -4.32 13.23
C LEU A 92 -29.45 -3.86 14.60
N ILE A 93 -29.00 -2.61 14.72
CA ILE A 93 -28.59 -1.94 15.96
C ILE A 93 -29.18 -0.52 15.97
N PRO A 94 -29.47 0.05 17.14
CA PRO A 94 -30.09 1.38 17.22
C PRO A 94 -29.15 2.51 16.82
N TYR A 95 -27.84 2.33 16.99
CA TYR A 95 -26.79 3.31 16.60
C TYR A 95 -25.45 2.58 16.42
N ASN A 96 -24.50 3.26 15.77
CA ASN A 96 -23.15 2.72 15.59
C ASN A 96 -22.26 3.04 16.81
N PRO A 97 -21.88 2.05 17.65
CA PRO A 97 -21.06 2.28 18.82
C PRO A 97 -19.61 2.70 18.50
N VAL A 98 -19.11 2.40 17.30
CA VAL A 98 -17.75 2.81 16.87
C VAL A 98 -17.62 4.32 16.77
N ARG A 99 -18.71 5.04 16.46
CA ARG A 99 -18.73 6.51 16.41
C ARG A 99 -18.56 7.17 17.79
N LEU A 100 -18.77 6.43 18.88
CA LEU A 100 -18.53 6.89 20.24
C LEU A 100 -17.07 6.69 20.69
N CYS A 101 -16.29 5.92 19.92
CA CYS A 101 -14.90 5.66 20.22
C CYS A 101 -14.02 6.81 19.73
N GLN A 102 -12.95 7.10 20.47
CA GLN A 102 -11.90 7.97 19.93
C GLN A 102 -11.25 7.28 18.73
N GLU A 103 -11.13 8.00 17.63
CA GLU A 103 -10.45 7.49 16.44
C GLU A 103 -8.99 7.18 16.77
N PRO A 104 -8.50 5.95 16.48
CA PRO A 104 -7.11 5.62 16.72
C PRO A 104 -6.20 6.57 15.97
N ASN A 105 -5.26 7.19 16.68
CA ASN A 105 -4.31 8.09 16.05
C ASN A 105 -3.45 7.30 15.05
N ALA A 106 -3.61 7.58 13.78
CA ALA A 106 -2.73 7.11 12.73
C ALA A 106 -1.53 8.04 12.66
N GLU A 107 -0.62 7.93 13.63
CA GLU A 107 0.65 8.64 13.51
C GLU A 107 1.25 8.32 12.13
N GLU A 108 1.41 9.35 11.31
CA GLU A 108 2.18 9.21 10.09
C GLU A 108 3.58 8.78 10.49
N TYR A 109 3.96 7.57 10.10
CA TYR A 109 5.34 7.12 10.22
C TYR A 109 6.17 7.97 9.24
N LYS A 110 6.62 9.14 9.70
CA LYS A 110 7.50 10.01 8.92
C LYS A 110 8.90 9.39 8.97
N THR A 111 9.28 8.70 7.93
CA THR A 111 10.68 8.32 7.73
C THR A 111 11.48 9.60 7.52
N ALA A 112 12.58 9.73 8.23
CA ALA A 112 13.50 10.83 7.97
C ALA A 112 14.04 10.72 6.53
N PRO A 113 14.05 11.81 5.76
CA PRO A 113 14.58 11.79 4.40
C PRO A 113 16.07 11.40 4.40
N LEU A 114 16.51 10.69 3.36
CA LEU A 114 17.92 10.39 3.20
C LEU A 114 18.70 11.66 2.87
N ARG A 115 19.83 11.87 3.54
CA ARG A 115 20.75 12.94 3.18
C ARG A 115 21.33 12.69 1.77
N LEU A 116 21.78 13.74 1.09
CA LEU A 116 22.28 13.64 -0.29
C LEU A 116 23.35 12.54 -0.46
N GLY A 117 24.34 12.47 0.46
CA GLY A 117 25.35 11.41 0.42
C GLY A 117 24.80 10.00 0.69
N GLN A 118 23.69 9.87 1.42
CA GLN A 118 23.01 8.59 1.61
C GLN A 118 22.24 8.19 0.36
N LEU A 119 21.58 9.13 -0.30
CA LEU A 119 20.90 8.90 -1.58
C LEU A 119 21.90 8.46 -2.65
N GLN A 120 23.09 9.10 -2.72
CA GLN A 120 24.14 8.68 -3.64
C GLN A 120 24.59 7.24 -3.39
N ARG A 121 24.77 6.83 -2.12
CA ARG A 121 25.10 5.43 -1.78
C ARG A 121 23.99 4.46 -2.22
N TYR A 122 22.72 4.86 -2.05
CA TYR A 122 21.57 4.06 -2.49
C TYR A 122 21.59 3.85 -4.01
N LEU A 123 21.86 4.91 -4.79
CA LEU A 123 21.94 4.84 -6.25
C LEU A 123 23.15 4.03 -6.73
N ASN A 124 24.31 4.19 -6.09
CA ASN A 124 25.51 3.41 -6.42
C ASN A 124 25.27 1.90 -6.17
N GLU A 125 24.58 1.55 -5.09
CA GLU A 125 24.22 0.15 -4.82
C GLU A 125 23.21 -0.39 -5.85
N ALA A 126 22.25 0.42 -6.27
CA ALA A 126 21.33 0.06 -7.34
C ALA A 126 22.06 -0.17 -8.68
N GLU A 127 23.13 0.59 -8.96
CA GLU A 127 23.99 0.43 -10.11
C GLU A 127 24.77 -0.89 -10.05
N GLN A 128 25.41 -1.18 -8.91
CA GLN A 128 26.15 -2.44 -8.71
C GLN A 128 25.24 -3.67 -8.86
N LEU A 129 23.98 -3.55 -8.49
CA LEU A 129 22.98 -4.60 -8.68
C LEU A 129 22.37 -4.65 -10.09
N GLY A 130 22.78 -3.77 -11.00
CA GLY A 130 22.26 -3.68 -12.36
C GLY A 130 20.80 -3.21 -12.47
N VAL A 131 20.29 -2.56 -11.43
CA VAL A 131 18.86 -2.12 -11.36
C VAL A 131 18.70 -0.61 -11.32
N LEU A 132 19.77 0.14 -11.57
CA LEU A 132 19.75 1.60 -11.57
C LEU A 132 18.68 2.19 -12.50
N PRO A 133 18.48 1.70 -13.74
CA PRO A 133 17.45 2.23 -14.63
C PRO A 133 16.06 2.15 -14.02
N LEU A 134 15.69 1.01 -13.42
CA LEU A 134 14.41 0.80 -12.73
C LEU A 134 14.25 1.76 -11.55
N ILE A 135 15.25 1.80 -10.67
CA ILE A 135 15.22 2.60 -9.44
C ILE A 135 15.19 4.09 -9.77
N TYR A 136 16.09 4.54 -10.66
CA TYR A 136 16.20 5.95 -11.00
C TYR A 136 14.94 6.47 -11.72
N THR A 137 14.41 5.72 -12.67
CA THR A 137 13.13 6.05 -13.31
C THR A 137 12.02 6.17 -12.29
N GLY A 138 11.94 5.22 -11.35
CA GLY A 138 10.93 5.27 -10.27
C GLY A 138 11.05 6.52 -9.40
N LEU A 139 12.27 6.91 -9.01
CA LEU A 139 12.51 8.06 -8.14
C LEU A 139 12.24 9.41 -8.84
N SER A 140 12.53 9.52 -10.14
CA SER A 140 12.49 10.79 -10.87
C SER A 140 11.17 11.05 -11.60
N SER A 141 10.38 10.02 -11.92
CA SER A 141 9.19 10.17 -12.79
C SER A 141 7.87 10.35 -12.05
N GLY A 142 7.81 10.06 -10.75
CA GLY A 142 6.54 10.05 -9.99
C GLY A 142 5.60 8.89 -10.32
N LEU A 143 6.07 7.86 -11.05
CA LEU A 143 5.31 6.62 -11.27
C LEU A 143 5.01 5.92 -9.95
N ARG A 144 3.79 5.43 -9.78
CA ARG A 144 3.49 4.52 -8.67
C ARG A 144 4.26 3.22 -8.85
N GLN A 145 4.60 2.52 -7.77
CA GLN A 145 5.37 1.26 -7.87
C GLN A 145 4.72 0.25 -8.83
N CYS A 146 3.39 0.09 -8.79
CA CYS A 146 2.68 -0.79 -9.72
C CYS A 146 2.75 -0.31 -11.18
N GLU A 147 2.75 1.00 -11.43
CA GLU A 147 2.92 1.57 -12.77
C GLU A 147 4.35 1.39 -13.27
N LEU A 148 5.34 1.58 -12.39
CA LEU A 148 6.76 1.42 -12.70
C LEU A 148 7.10 -0.01 -13.13
N ILE A 149 6.70 -1.01 -12.35
CA ILE A 149 7.02 -2.42 -12.64
C ILE A 149 6.26 -2.98 -13.85
N THR A 150 5.18 -2.32 -14.28
CA THR A 150 4.40 -2.66 -15.48
C THR A 150 4.60 -1.64 -16.60
N LEU A 151 5.65 -0.83 -16.54
CA LEU A 151 5.96 0.13 -17.58
C LEU A 151 6.32 -0.60 -18.89
N SER A 152 5.67 -0.25 -19.97
CA SER A 152 5.95 -0.80 -21.30
C SER A 152 6.67 0.21 -22.19
N TRP A 153 7.35 -0.27 -23.21
CA TRP A 153 7.98 0.59 -24.20
C TRP A 153 6.97 1.46 -24.94
N ALA A 154 5.72 1.00 -25.08
CA ALA A 154 4.62 1.77 -25.65
C ALA A 154 4.19 2.98 -24.79
N ASP A 155 4.43 2.92 -23.47
CA ASP A 155 4.15 4.05 -22.57
C ASP A 155 5.22 5.17 -22.68
N PHE A 156 6.36 4.89 -23.33
CA PHE A 156 7.53 5.73 -23.34
C PHE A 156 7.66 6.53 -24.64
N HIS A 157 7.56 7.85 -24.56
CA HIS A 157 7.63 8.77 -25.71
C HIS A 157 8.98 9.51 -25.71
N VAL A 158 10.01 8.85 -26.27
CA VAL A 158 11.41 9.30 -26.27
C VAL A 158 11.58 10.72 -26.83
N ARG A 159 10.91 11.02 -27.95
CA ARG A 159 11.05 12.31 -28.65
C ARG A 159 10.65 13.50 -27.78
N TYR A 160 9.71 13.28 -26.85
CA TYR A 160 9.11 14.34 -26.04
C TYR A 160 9.46 14.22 -24.55
N ARG A 161 10.28 13.26 -24.18
CA ARG A 161 10.72 13.01 -22.78
C ARG A 161 9.58 12.87 -21.79
N TYR A 162 8.55 12.13 -22.14
CA TYR A 162 7.48 11.83 -21.23
C TYR A 162 7.08 10.34 -21.24
N ILE A 163 6.44 9.94 -20.16
CA ILE A 163 5.78 8.66 -20.00
C ILE A 163 4.28 8.91 -19.95
N LEU A 164 3.51 8.21 -20.76
CA LEU A 164 2.05 8.22 -20.71
C LEU A 164 1.58 6.91 -20.10
N LYS A 165 1.19 6.93 -18.82
CA LYS A 165 0.68 5.73 -18.12
C LYS A 165 -0.79 5.91 -17.77
N GLY A 166 -1.66 5.21 -18.48
CA GLY A 166 -3.10 5.45 -18.44
C GLY A 166 -3.44 6.88 -18.88
N GLN A 167 -4.00 7.70 -18.00
CA GLN A 167 -4.31 9.13 -18.24
C GLN A 167 -3.25 10.08 -17.64
N ARG A 168 -2.14 9.55 -17.12
CA ARG A 168 -1.11 10.35 -16.46
C ARG A 168 0.04 10.62 -17.40
N LEU A 169 0.30 11.90 -17.63
CA LEU A 169 1.47 12.39 -18.32
C LEU A 169 2.57 12.72 -17.30
N LEU A 170 3.72 12.07 -17.38
CA LEU A 170 4.81 12.20 -16.43
C LEU A 170 6.09 12.59 -17.18
N SER A 171 6.78 13.63 -16.71
CA SER A 171 8.05 14.04 -17.29
C SER A 171 9.15 13.01 -16.99
N LEU A 172 10.06 12.86 -17.93
CA LEU A 172 11.25 12.04 -17.79
C LEU A 172 12.47 12.96 -17.83
N ASN A 173 13.31 12.93 -16.80
CA ASN A 173 14.53 13.72 -16.83
C ASN A 173 15.59 13.11 -17.75
N ALA A 174 16.59 13.92 -18.14
CA ALA A 174 17.62 13.51 -19.11
C ALA A 174 18.43 12.27 -18.66
N LYS A 175 18.67 12.12 -17.36
CA LYS A 175 19.43 10.98 -16.84
C LYS A 175 18.61 9.70 -16.89
N ALA A 176 17.31 9.74 -16.55
CA ALA A 176 16.43 8.59 -16.67
C ALA A 176 16.27 8.16 -18.13
N GLU A 177 16.12 9.13 -19.06
CA GLU A 177 16.10 8.88 -20.50
C GLU A 177 17.39 8.18 -20.98
N HIS A 178 18.55 8.70 -20.57
CA HIS A 178 19.84 8.12 -20.91
C HIS A 178 19.97 6.67 -20.41
N LEU A 179 19.62 6.41 -19.16
CA LEU A 179 19.64 5.07 -18.58
C LEU A 179 18.71 4.09 -19.32
N LEU A 180 17.51 4.54 -19.70
CA LEU A 180 16.56 3.71 -20.45
C LEU A 180 17.07 3.39 -21.86
N LYS A 181 17.72 4.34 -22.55
CA LYS A 181 18.32 4.12 -23.88
C LYS A 181 19.50 3.14 -23.88
N GLN A 182 20.17 2.97 -22.73
CA GLN A 182 21.27 2.02 -22.57
C GLN A 182 20.81 0.61 -22.20
N MET A 183 19.52 0.43 -21.95
CA MET A 183 18.99 -0.91 -21.65
C MET A 183 19.05 -1.80 -22.89
N PRO A 184 19.34 -3.11 -22.70
CA PRO A 184 19.35 -4.05 -23.82
C PRO A 184 17.94 -4.17 -24.43
N GLU A 185 17.90 -4.26 -25.74
CA GLU A 185 16.69 -4.58 -26.47
C GLU A 185 16.24 -6.00 -26.12
N THR A 186 14.95 -6.17 -25.86
CA THR A 186 14.33 -7.45 -25.55
C THR A 186 13.01 -7.58 -26.30
N ASP A 187 12.58 -8.81 -26.57
CA ASP A 187 11.27 -9.08 -27.20
C ASP A 187 10.08 -8.77 -26.25
N SER A 188 10.37 -8.44 -25.01
CA SER A 188 9.33 -8.12 -24.02
C SER A 188 8.76 -6.73 -24.27
N PRO A 189 7.41 -6.56 -24.18
CA PRO A 189 6.81 -5.24 -24.24
C PRO A 189 7.12 -4.39 -22.99
N TYR A 190 7.57 -5.01 -21.89
CA TYR A 190 7.86 -4.34 -20.64
C TYR A 190 9.29 -3.84 -20.57
N VAL A 191 9.46 -2.66 -19.99
CA VAL A 191 10.76 -1.98 -19.84
C VAL A 191 11.63 -2.68 -18.78
N PHE A 192 11.05 -3.06 -17.64
CA PHE A 192 11.81 -3.60 -16.52
C PHE A 192 11.45 -5.06 -16.25
N LEU A 193 12.41 -5.93 -16.48
CA LEU A 193 12.29 -7.36 -16.25
C LEU A 193 13.12 -7.79 -15.04
N ASN A 194 12.58 -8.71 -14.26
CA ASN A 194 13.34 -9.36 -13.20
C ASN A 194 14.34 -10.34 -13.84
N PRO A 195 15.66 -10.16 -13.65
CA PRO A 195 16.67 -10.98 -14.30
C PRO A 195 16.61 -12.46 -13.92
N LYS A 196 15.96 -12.80 -12.81
CA LYS A 196 15.78 -14.18 -12.38
C LYS A 196 14.65 -14.92 -13.10
N THR A 197 13.62 -14.21 -13.52
CA THR A 197 12.40 -14.81 -14.07
C THR A 197 12.16 -14.45 -15.54
N GLY A 198 12.83 -13.42 -16.07
CA GLY A 198 12.55 -12.85 -17.38
C GLY A 198 11.18 -12.16 -17.51
N ALA A 199 10.43 -12.05 -16.42
CA ALA A 199 9.10 -11.44 -16.38
C ALA A 199 9.13 -10.09 -15.66
N PRO A 200 8.09 -9.23 -15.81
CA PRO A 200 7.96 -8.00 -15.03
C PRO A 200 8.03 -8.29 -13.52
N TYR A 201 8.62 -7.38 -12.77
CA TYR A 201 8.67 -7.50 -11.31
C TYR A 201 7.26 -7.56 -10.72
N LYS A 202 7.07 -8.40 -9.68
CA LYS A 202 5.91 -8.33 -8.81
C LYS A 202 6.14 -7.30 -7.70
N LEU A 203 5.08 -6.73 -7.12
CA LEU A 203 5.22 -5.69 -6.08
C LEU A 203 6.06 -6.15 -4.88
N TYR A 204 5.90 -7.40 -4.45
CA TYR A 204 6.71 -7.94 -3.34
C TYR A 204 8.18 -8.10 -3.73
N GLU A 205 8.50 -8.47 -4.98
CA GLU A 205 9.89 -8.58 -5.46
C GLU A 205 10.56 -7.21 -5.50
N PHE A 206 9.84 -6.18 -5.97
CA PHE A 206 10.31 -4.79 -5.92
C PHE A 206 10.53 -4.31 -4.48
N TYR A 207 9.62 -4.65 -3.56
CA TYR A 207 9.78 -4.34 -2.14
C TYR A 207 11.07 -4.97 -1.57
N TYR A 208 11.31 -6.26 -1.83
CA TYR A 208 12.52 -6.92 -1.36
C TYR A 208 13.78 -6.42 -2.04
N LEU A 209 13.72 -6.04 -3.31
CA LEU A 209 14.82 -5.39 -4.03
C LEU A 209 15.21 -4.07 -3.35
N HIS A 210 14.23 -3.20 -3.11
CA HIS A 210 14.43 -1.94 -2.41
C HIS A 210 15.04 -2.14 -1.02
N LYS A 211 14.49 -3.09 -0.25
CA LYS A 211 15.02 -3.46 1.07
C LYS A 211 16.46 -3.96 1.00
N LYS A 212 16.80 -4.75 -0.03
CA LYS A 212 18.15 -5.25 -0.28
C LYS A 212 19.12 -4.09 -0.53
N ILE A 213 18.77 -3.15 -1.41
CA ILE A 213 19.57 -1.96 -1.71
C ILE A 213 19.86 -1.16 -0.44
N LEU A 214 18.83 -0.84 0.34
CA LEU A 214 19.00 -0.11 1.62
C LEU A 214 19.94 -0.84 2.58
N LYS A 215 19.78 -2.16 2.72
CA LYS A 215 20.63 -2.99 3.60
C LYS A 215 22.09 -2.99 3.16
N GLN A 216 22.36 -3.19 1.87
CA GLN A 216 23.72 -3.23 1.32
C GLN A 216 24.39 -1.84 1.38
N ALA A 217 23.65 -0.78 1.11
CA ALA A 217 24.11 0.60 1.28
C ALA A 217 24.26 1.03 2.76
N ARG A 218 23.91 0.16 3.74
CA ARG A 218 23.91 0.46 5.19
C ARG A 218 23.10 1.72 5.51
N LEU A 219 21.89 1.77 4.98
CA LEU A 219 20.96 2.88 5.15
C LEU A 219 19.79 2.49 6.07
N PRO A 220 19.20 3.43 6.80
CA PRO A 220 17.98 3.18 7.55
C PRO A 220 16.83 2.83 6.60
N TRP A 221 15.81 2.17 7.13
CA TRP A 221 14.61 1.92 6.37
C TRP A 221 13.92 3.24 6.02
N VAL A 222 13.60 3.39 4.74
CA VAL A 222 12.74 4.45 4.20
C VAL A 222 11.81 3.81 3.17
N ALA A 223 10.54 4.18 3.16
CA ALA A 223 9.64 3.65 2.13
C ALA A 223 10.01 4.23 0.76
N PHE A 224 9.95 3.42 -0.30
CA PHE A 224 10.31 3.87 -1.65
C PHE A 224 9.51 5.12 -2.08
N ARG A 225 8.24 5.20 -1.69
CA ARG A 225 7.38 6.35 -1.98
C ARG A 225 7.86 7.64 -1.29
N ASP A 226 8.39 7.54 -0.08
CA ASP A 226 8.91 8.70 0.65
C ASP A 226 10.23 9.17 0.02
N LEU A 227 11.09 8.21 -0.35
CA LEU A 227 12.31 8.50 -1.09
C LEU A 227 12.02 9.13 -2.46
N GLN A 228 11.01 8.63 -3.18
CA GLN A 228 10.54 9.21 -4.44
C GLN A 228 10.08 10.66 -4.26
N ARG A 229 9.25 10.93 -3.23
CA ARG A 229 8.80 12.29 -2.93
C ARG A 229 9.98 13.23 -2.68
N GLN A 230 10.92 12.79 -1.87
CA GLN A 230 12.15 13.55 -1.61
C GLN A 230 12.93 13.86 -2.88
N CYS A 231 13.13 12.87 -3.77
CA CYS A 231 13.87 13.06 -5.03
C CYS A 231 13.16 14.06 -5.94
N MET A 232 11.85 14.01 -6.03
CA MET A 232 11.06 14.95 -6.83
C MET A 232 11.11 16.38 -6.28
N GLU A 233 11.15 16.56 -4.96
CA GLU A 233 11.27 17.89 -4.31
C GLU A 233 12.63 18.54 -4.57
N VAL A 234 13.69 17.75 -4.70
CA VAL A 234 15.06 18.26 -4.97
C VAL A 234 15.45 18.22 -6.45
N GLY A 235 14.54 17.83 -7.33
CA GLY A 235 14.74 17.88 -8.79
C GLY A 235 15.68 16.79 -9.35
N ILE A 236 15.72 15.62 -8.70
CA ILE A 236 16.50 14.46 -9.18
C ILE A 236 15.67 13.65 -10.16
#